data_8644529706b9d33f79bfc58c6affa5f3
#
_entry.id   8644529706b9d33f79bfc58c6affa5f3
#
_cell.length_a   1.000
_cell.length_b   1.000
_cell.length_c   1.000
_cell.angle_alpha   90.00
_cell.angle_beta   90.00
_cell.angle_gamma   90.00
#
_symmetry.space_group_name_H-M   'P 1'
#
loop_
_entity.id
_entity.type
_entity.pdbx_description
1 polymer ?
#
loop_
_entity_poly.entity_id
_entity_poly.type
_entity_poly.pdbx_seq_one_letter_code
_entity_poly.pdbx_strand_id
1 'polypeptide(L)'
;MSRKAQPLFRSSMLLASTAFLMGYSPMTIAAETAAKPAPAATTDANPMLQPWTGPYEGVPPWDKMDPELFPDAFTKGMAEVKAQVQAVIDDPAEPTFENTHVPMQLAGETMDRVFALWGVQTSNKSNDRVEDIDAEWSPKLTTFYTELFLDPKLFARYKAVYDKRLTSGLNAQQIRIVERSYDEMVRDGANLSPPDKAKLVNLNAKLEGLFSTFSSKLLGDEKLYTFVINQAELDGLPTGFVASLADAAEAQGKTGQWAIKNTRSSAQPVLQNATNRALREKVWRAFVNRGDNGDANDTNATIAEILKLRQERAALLGFPTHADYRMADTMAKTPAHAMDLMMKVWPAAVARAKEEVADMQAIADAEAKAGK
;
A
#
# COMPACT_ATOMS: atom_id res chain seq x y z
N MET A 1 14.15 6.00 2.32
CA MET A 1 12.70 5.97 2.59
C MET A 1 12.05 5.08 1.53
N SER A 2 12.01 3.79 1.81
CA SER A 2 11.32 2.83 0.95
C SER A 2 9.82 2.99 1.18
N ARG A 3 9.13 3.70 0.29
CA ARG A 3 7.69 3.56 0.16
C ARG A 3 7.47 2.24 -0.57
N LYS A 4 7.19 1.16 0.18
CA LYS A 4 6.61 -0.05 -0.39
C LYS A 4 5.41 0.38 -1.23
N ALA A 5 5.30 -0.15 -2.44
CA ALA A 5 4.08 -0.03 -3.24
C ALA A 5 2.92 -0.52 -2.35
N GLN A 6 2.11 0.40 -1.89
CA GLN A 6 0.89 0.04 -1.19
C GLN A 6 -0.08 -0.49 -2.25
N PRO A 7 -0.71 -1.63 -2.05
CA PRO A 7 -1.74 -2.11 -2.95
C PRO A 7 -2.79 -1.02 -3.17
N LEU A 8 -3.32 -0.93 -4.38
CA LEU A 8 -4.36 0.02 -4.80
C LEU A 8 -5.60 0.03 -3.88
N PHE A 9 -5.76 -1.04 -3.09
CA PHE A 9 -6.79 -1.20 -2.07
C PHE A 9 -6.82 -0.09 -1.02
N ARG A 10 -5.66 0.48 -0.67
CA ARG A 10 -5.60 1.53 0.34
C ARG A 10 -6.07 2.91 -0.12
N SER A 11 -6.21 3.14 -1.42
CA SER A 11 -6.62 4.47 -1.90
C SER A 11 -8.12 4.72 -1.83
N SER A 12 -8.96 3.70 -2.00
CA SER A 12 -10.41 3.87 -1.94
C SER A 12 -10.99 3.67 -0.54
N MET A 13 -10.40 2.76 0.27
CA MET A 13 -10.85 2.52 1.64
C MET A 13 -10.22 3.44 2.70
N LEU A 14 -9.02 3.95 2.48
CA LEU A 14 -8.32 4.80 3.48
C LEU A 14 -8.82 6.25 3.53
N LEU A 15 -9.67 6.69 2.62
CA LEU A 15 -10.30 8.01 2.71
C LEU A 15 -11.41 8.08 3.77
N ALA A 16 -11.92 6.94 4.20
CA ALA A 16 -12.85 6.89 5.33
C ALA A 16 -12.15 6.91 6.71
N SER A 17 -10.92 6.40 6.81
CA SER A 17 -10.23 6.24 8.09
C SER A 17 -9.21 7.35 8.43
N THR A 18 -8.76 8.16 7.46
CA THR A 18 -7.72 9.20 7.68
C THR A 18 -8.27 10.57 8.10
N ALA A 19 -9.57 10.77 8.18
CA ALA A 19 -10.16 12.00 8.72
C ALA A 19 -10.07 12.13 10.25
N PHE A 20 -9.50 11.14 10.96
CA PHE A 20 -9.56 11.07 12.44
C PHE A 20 -8.24 11.36 13.18
N LEU A 21 -7.21 11.88 12.54
CA LEU A 21 -5.94 12.21 13.20
C LEU A 21 -5.51 13.66 12.99
N MET A 22 -6.37 14.62 13.35
CA MET A 22 -5.94 15.98 13.71
C MET A 22 -6.90 16.58 14.73
N GLY A 23 -6.40 16.65 15.95
CA GLY A 23 -6.72 17.65 16.99
C GLY A 23 -8.18 17.82 17.38
N TYR A 24 -8.66 17.06 18.35
CA TYR A 24 -9.89 17.37 19.08
C TYR A 24 -9.57 18.05 20.40
N SER A 25 -9.96 19.33 20.52
CA SER A 25 -10.34 19.93 21.81
C SER A 25 -11.77 19.47 22.14
N PRO A 26 -12.05 19.06 23.36
CA PRO A 26 -13.38 18.56 23.72
C PRO A 26 -14.37 19.72 23.81
N MET A 27 -15.24 19.83 22.84
CA MET A 27 -16.47 20.63 22.95
C MET A 27 -17.57 19.67 23.38
N THR A 28 -17.95 19.73 24.64
CA THR A 28 -19.07 18.97 25.22
C THR A 28 -20.37 19.37 24.55
N ILE A 29 -20.84 18.56 23.60
CA ILE A 29 -22.24 18.56 23.19
C ILE A 29 -22.84 17.30 23.83
N ALA A 30 -23.69 17.51 24.83
CA ALA A 30 -24.54 16.45 25.35
C ALA A 30 -25.57 16.09 24.27
N ALA A 31 -25.24 15.09 23.46
CA ALA A 31 -26.20 14.34 22.66
C ALA A 31 -26.46 13.05 23.42
N GLU A 32 -27.71 12.82 23.76
CA GLU A 32 -28.18 11.57 24.33
C GLU A 32 -27.94 10.46 23.30
N THR A 33 -26.79 9.81 23.43
CA THR A 33 -26.41 8.67 22.60
C THR A 33 -27.25 7.47 23.02
N ALA A 34 -28.26 7.14 22.24
CA ALA A 34 -28.81 5.78 22.25
C ALA A 34 -27.61 4.83 22.07
N ALA A 35 -27.34 4.02 23.09
CA ALA A 35 -26.27 3.05 23.03
C ALA A 35 -26.46 2.17 21.80
N LYS A 36 -25.48 2.22 20.89
CA LYS A 36 -25.39 1.27 19.77
C LYS A 36 -25.46 -0.13 20.38
N PRO A 37 -26.38 -1.01 19.96
CA PRO A 37 -26.38 -2.37 20.44
C PRO A 37 -24.99 -2.97 20.12
N ALA A 38 -24.35 -3.53 21.15
CA ALA A 38 -23.11 -4.24 20.97
C ALA A 38 -23.30 -5.26 19.85
N PRO A 39 -22.40 -5.39 18.87
CA PRO A 39 -22.52 -6.40 17.85
C PRO A 39 -22.65 -7.76 18.56
N ALA A 40 -23.66 -8.55 18.15
CA ALA A 40 -23.84 -9.87 18.68
C ALA A 40 -22.51 -10.62 18.52
N ALA A 41 -21.99 -11.16 19.63
CA ALA A 41 -20.75 -11.95 19.59
C ALA A 41 -20.96 -13.08 18.59
N THR A 42 -20.32 -12.99 17.44
CA THR A 42 -20.30 -14.07 16.46
C THR A 42 -19.59 -15.24 17.11
N THR A 43 -20.20 -16.41 17.10
CA THR A 43 -19.61 -17.66 17.60
C THR A 43 -18.52 -18.18 16.65
N ASP A 44 -18.01 -17.35 15.77
CA ASP A 44 -16.97 -17.72 14.84
C ASP A 44 -15.65 -17.93 15.58
N ALA A 45 -15.04 -19.10 15.38
CA ALA A 45 -13.78 -19.47 16.02
C ALA A 45 -12.57 -18.70 15.47
N ASN A 46 -12.70 -18.02 14.31
CA ASN A 46 -11.58 -17.28 13.69
C ASN A 46 -11.31 -15.97 14.45
N PRO A 47 -10.18 -15.85 15.16
CA PRO A 47 -9.86 -14.67 15.95
C PRO A 47 -9.66 -13.40 15.12
N MET A 48 -9.40 -13.50 13.81
CA MET A 48 -9.25 -12.35 12.92
C MET A 48 -10.56 -11.58 12.70
N LEU A 49 -11.70 -12.24 12.89
CA LEU A 49 -13.04 -11.67 12.73
C LEU A 49 -13.59 -11.05 14.01
N GLN A 50 -12.99 -11.36 15.15
CA GLN A 50 -13.51 -10.91 16.45
C GLN A 50 -13.26 -9.41 16.68
N PRO A 51 -14.16 -8.71 17.39
CA PRO A 51 -13.86 -7.37 17.90
C PRO A 51 -12.60 -7.39 18.77
N TRP A 52 -11.80 -6.36 18.63
CA TRP A 52 -10.63 -6.21 19.49
C TRP A 52 -11.07 -5.82 20.90
N THR A 53 -10.41 -6.40 21.91
CA THR A 53 -10.69 -6.20 23.32
C THR A 53 -9.44 -5.77 24.08
N GLY A 54 -9.61 -5.26 25.29
CA GLY A 54 -8.50 -4.82 26.15
C GLY A 54 -8.35 -3.30 26.22
N PRO A 55 -7.19 -2.79 26.67
CA PRO A 55 -6.96 -1.36 26.86
C PRO A 55 -7.01 -0.60 25.52
N TYR A 56 -7.13 0.74 25.60
CA TYR A 56 -7.12 1.66 24.45
C TYR A 56 -8.23 1.37 23.42
N GLU A 57 -9.40 0.99 23.87
CA GLU A 57 -10.57 0.64 23.05
C GLU A 57 -10.40 -0.66 22.23
N GLY A 58 -9.34 -1.42 22.47
CA GLY A 58 -9.09 -2.72 21.88
C GLY A 58 -7.68 -2.89 21.34
N VAL A 59 -7.12 -4.07 21.55
CA VAL A 59 -5.79 -4.45 21.05
C VAL A 59 -5.95 -5.60 20.06
N PRO A 60 -5.32 -5.53 18.88
CA PRO A 60 -5.33 -6.64 17.93
C PRO A 60 -4.78 -7.92 18.54
N PRO A 61 -5.30 -9.10 18.20
CA PRO A 61 -4.89 -10.40 18.75
C PRO A 61 -3.57 -10.89 18.10
N TRP A 62 -2.47 -10.15 18.34
CA TRP A 62 -1.17 -10.41 17.73
C TRP A 62 -0.61 -11.81 18.01
N ASP A 63 -0.92 -12.36 19.18
CA ASP A 63 -0.54 -13.70 19.63
C ASP A 63 -1.30 -14.83 18.92
N LYS A 64 -2.43 -14.51 18.28
CA LYS A 64 -3.29 -15.46 17.55
C LYS A 64 -3.23 -15.27 16.04
N MET A 65 -2.38 -14.39 15.56
CA MET A 65 -2.29 -14.06 14.14
C MET A 65 -1.54 -15.17 13.39
N ASP A 66 -2.30 -15.96 12.63
CA ASP A 66 -1.82 -17.03 11.76
C ASP A 66 -2.20 -16.73 10.30
N PRO A 67 -1.28 -16.76 9.34
CA PRO A 67 -1.57 -16.56 7.92
C PRO A 67 -2.70 -17.46 7.39
N GLU A 68 -2.81 -18.69 7.88
CA GLU A 68 -3.83 -19.66 7.43
C GLU A 68 -5.27 -19.26 7.79
N LEU A 69 -5.45 -18.34 8.72
CA LEU A 69 -6.77 -17.84 9.11
C LEU A 69 -7.33 -16.76 8.19
N PHE A 70 -6.46 -16.11 7.38
CA PHE A 70 -6.89 -14.99 6.55
C PHE A 70 -7.79 -15.37 5.37
N PRO A 71 -7.59 -16.48 4.63
CA PRO A 71 -8.51 -16.90 3.57
C PRO A 71 -9.97 -17.03 4.04
N ASP A 72 -10.18 -17.62 5.21
CA ASP A 72 -11.50 -17.72 5.83
C ASP A 72 -12.02 -16.36 6.28
N ALA A 73 -11.16 -15.53 6.89
CA ALA A 73 -11.51 -14.18 7.30
C ALA A 73 -11.90 -13.28 6.11
N PHE A 74 -11.18 -13.36 4.98
CA PHE A 74 -11.54 -12.67 3.76
C PHE A 74 -12.89 -13.12 3.21
N THR A 75 -13.12 -14.44 3.15
CA THR A 75 -14.39 -15.01 2.66
C THR A 75 -15.58 -14.51 3.47
N LYS A 76 -15.49 -14.60 4.80
CA LYS A 76 -16.56 -14.19 5.71
C LYS A 76 -16.75 -12.67 5.75
N GLY A 77 -15.63 -11.93 5.79
CA GLY A 77 -15.66 -10.48 5.77
C GLY A 77 -16.27 -9.93 4.47
N MET A 78 -15.94 -10.50 3.31
CA MET A 78 -16.58 -10.13 2.03
C MET A 78 -18.09 -10.43 2.04
N ALA A 79 -18.50 -11.57 2.59
CA ALA A 79 -19.91 -11.92 2.69
C ALA A 79 -20.68 -10.93 3.58
N GLU A 80 -20.09 -10.51 4.71
CA GLU A 80 -20.66 -9.51 5.60
C GLU A 80 -20.78 -8.15 4.91
N VAL A 81 -19.71 -7.65 4.29
CA VAL A 81 -19.73 -6.39 3.54
C VAL A 81 -20.79 -6.41 2.46
N LYS A 82 -20.84 -7.51 1.69
CA LYS A 82 -21.85 -7.66 0.64
C LYS A 82 -23.27 -7.58 1.18
N ALA A 83 -23.55 -8.24 2.29
CA ALA A 83 -24.88 -8.20 2.92
C ALA A 83 -25.24 -6.80 3.43
N GLN A 84 -24.27 -6.08 4.02
CA GLN A 84 -24.47 -4.71 4.52
C GLN A 84 -24.74 -3.73 3.36
N VAL A 85 -23.99 -3.82 2.28
CA VAL A 85 -24.20 -2.99 1.08
C VAL A 85 -25.51 -3.33 0.39
N GLN A 86 -25.84 -4.65 0.31
CA GLN A 86 -27.13 -5.08 -0.26
C GLN A 86 -28.31 -4.52 0.53
N ALA A 87 -28.23 -4.46 1.86
CA ALA A 87 -29.27 -3.84 2.67
C ALA A 87 -29.48 -2.35 2.36
N VAL A 88 -28.41 -1.62 2.04
CA VAL A 88 -28.51 -0.24 1.55
C VAL A 88 -29.17 -0.17 0.18
N ILE A 89 -28.78 -1.06 -0.73
CA ILE A 89 -29.32 -1.11 -2.10
C ILE A 89 -30.82 -1.42 -2.11
N ASP A 90 -31.25 -2.34 -1.26
CA ASP A 90 -32.61 -2.86 -1.21
C ASP A 90 -33.55 -2.01 -0.30
N ASP A 91 -33.04 -0.99 0.37
CA ASP A 91 -33.89 -0.09 1.16
C ASP A 91 -34.92 0.60 0.25
N PRO A 92 -36.23 0.34 0.46
CA PRO A 92 -37.29 0.92 -0.39
C PRO A 92 -37.50 2.41 -0.14
N ALA A 93 -36.95 2.98 0.93
CA ALA A 93 -37.07 4.37 1.24
C ALA A 93 -36.29 5.25 0.25
N GLU A 94 -36.77 6.46 0.04
CA GLU A 94 -36.06 7.43 -0.79
C GLU A 94 -34.63 7.65 -0.23
N PRO A 95 -33.59 7.68 -1.11
CA PRO A 95 -32.22 7.85 -0.67
C PRO A 95 -31.97 9.17 0.06
N THR A 96 -31.44 9.09 1.26
CA THR A 96 -31.01 10.23 2.09
C THR A 96 -29.55 10.02 2.54
N PHE A 97 -28.96 11.02 3.16
CA PHE A 97 -27.65 10.91 3.77
C PHE A 97 -27.63 9.79 4.85
N GLU A 98 -28.68 9.75 5.65
CA GLU A 98 -28.80 8.84 6.79
C GLU A 98 -28.98 7.38 6.38
N ASN A 99 -29.74 7.09 5.30
CA ASN A 99 -29.99 5.71 4.86
C ASN A 99 -29.09 5.26 3.69
N THR A 100 -28.17 6.11 3.25
CA THR A 100 -27.23 5.76 2.16
C THR A 100 -25.78 5.96 2.61
N HIS A 101 -25.37 7.20 2.95
CA HIS A 101 -23.97 7.47 3.31
C HIS A 101 -23.58 6.93 4.69
N VAL A 102 -24.45 7.08 5.71
CA VAL A 102 -24.15 6.62 7.06
C VAL A 102 -23.97 5.10 7.13
N PRO A 103 -24.90 4.27 6.64
CA PRO A 103 -24.71 2.82 6.69
C PRO A 103 -23.54 2.35 5.83
N MET A 104 -23.28 2.98 4.68
CA MET A 104 -22.10 2.67 3.86
C MET A 104 -20.78 3.03 4.55
N GLN A 105 -20.76 4.08 5.37
CA GLN A 105 -19.58 4.44 6.16
C GLN A 105 -19.31 3.46 7.32
N LEU A 106 -20.36 2.79 7.80
CA LEU A 106 -20.28 1.80 8.86
C LEU A 106 -20.12 0.37 8.34
N ALA A 107 -20.32 0.16 7.04
CA ALA A 107 -20.17 -1.15 6.42
C ALA A 107 -18.70 -1.58 6.38
N GLY A 108 -18.45 -2.85 6.67
CA GLY A 108 -17.12 -3.45 6.51
C GLY A 108 -16.20 -3.34 7.74
N GLU A 109 -16.69 -2.92 8.91
CA GLU A 109 -15.88 -2.80 10.12
C GLU A 109 -15.08 -4.08 10.45
N THR A 110 -15.67 -5.25 10.28
CA THR A 110 -14.96 -6.53 10.44
C THR A 110 -13.84 -6.68 9.42
N MET A 111 -14.10 -6.34 8.17
CA MET A 111 -13.11 -6.44 7.09
C MET A 111 -11.97 -5.43 7.26
N ASP A 112 -12.26 -4.23 7.78
CA ASP A 112 -11.24 -3.23 8.10
C ASP A 112 -10.26 -3.75 9.16
N ARG A 113 -10.76 -4.45 10.19
CA ARG A 113 -9.91 -5.12 11.18
C ARG A 113 -9.04 -6.21 10.53
N VAL A 114 -9.63 -7.04 9.67
CA VAL A 114 -8.89 -8.07 8.92
C VAL A 114 -7.80 -7.45 8.07
N PHE A 115 -8.09 -6.37 7.33
CA PHE A 115 -7.10 -5.66 6.53
C PHE A 115 -6.01 -5.00 7.35
N ALA A 116 -6.32 -4.45 8.52
CA ALA A 116 -5.32 -3.89 9.43
C ALA A 116 -4.31 -4.97 9.86
N LEU A 117 -4.80 -6.16 10.23
CA LEU A 117 -3.95 -7.31 10.58
C LEU A 117 -3.15 -7.84 9.37
N TRP A 118 -3.81 -8.00 8.22
CA TRP A 118 -3.17 -8.46 6.99
C TRP A 118 -2.07 -7.49 6.53
N GLY A 119 -2.32 -6.19 6.64
CA GLY A 119 -1.32 -5.17 6.31
C GLY A 119 -0.06 -5.25 7.18
N VAL A 120 -0.18 -5.64 8.45
CA VAL A 120 0.98 -5.90 9.31
C VAL A 120 1.66 -7.21 8.92
N GLN A 121 0.89 -8.25 8.63
CA GLN A 121 1.42 -9.56 8.20
C GLN A 121 2.27 -9.41 6.93
N THR A 122 1.74 -8.80 5.88
CA THR A 122 2.44 -8.62 4.60
C THR A 122 3.62 -7.64 4.69
N SER A 123 3.55 -6.62 5.57
CA SER A 123 4.57 -5.57 5.66
C SER A 123 5.72 -5.90 6.59
N ASN A 124 5.48 -6.65 7.68
CA ASN A 124 6.44 -6.85 8.75
C ASN A 124 6.76 -8.31 9.05
N LYS A 125 5.89 -9.23 8.68
CA LYS A 125 6.01 -10.67 8.95
C LYS A 125 5.85 -11.49 7.66
N SER A 126 6.22 -10.94 6.51
CA SER A 126 6.11 -11.66 5.23
C SER A 126 7.00 -12.89 5.23
N ASN A 127 6.47 -13.96 4.66
CA ASN A 127 7.15 -15.20 4.34
C ASN A 127 6.51 -15.82 3.10
N ASP A 128 7.04 -16.92 2.60
CA ASP A 128 6.56 -17.55 1.36
C ASP A 128 5.05 -17.84 1.41
N ARG A 129 4.54 -18.31 2.55
CA ARG A 129 3.10 -18.57 2.70
C ARG A 129 2.23 -17.31 2.65
N VAL A 130 2.69 -16.23 3.26
CA VAL A 130 2.01 -14.92 3.19
C VAL A 130 2.03 -14.39 1.75
N GLU A 131 3.14 -14.56 1.04
CA GLU A 131 3.27 -14.17 -0.37
C GLU A 131 2.31 -14.97 -1.27
N ASP A 132 2.16 -16.28 -1.04
CA ASP A 132 1.21 -17.14 -1.75
C ASP A 132 -0.24 -16.70 -1.52
N ILE A 133 -0.62 -16.45 -0.26
CA ILE A 133 -1.97 -15.97 0.08
C ILE A 133 -2.22 -14.60 -0.55
N ASP A 134 -1.25 -13.69 -0.50
CA ASP A 134 -1.38 -12.36 -1.11
C ASP A 134 -1.59 -12.47 -2.62
N ALA A 135 -0.79 -13.28 -3.30
CA ALA A 135 -0.92 -13.52 -4.73
C ALA A 135 -2.28 -14.10 -5.12
N GLU A 136 -2.83 -14.98 -4.30
CA GLU A 136 -4.15 -15.57 -4.53
C GLU A 136 -5.30 -14.60 -4.24
N TRP A 137 -5.23 -13.87 -3.10
CA TRP A 137 -6.39 -13.14 -2.59
C TRP A 137 -6.45 -11.68 -3.03
N SER A 138 -5.33 -11.01 -3.29
CA SER A 138 -5.33 -9.61 -3.73
C SER A 138 -6.17 -9.38 -5.00
N PRO A 139 -6.08 -10.21 -6.06
CA PRO A 139 -6.95 -10.06 -7.22
C PRO A 139 -8.43 -10.33 -6.92
N LYS A 140 -8.74 -11.31 -6.04
CA LYS A 140 -10.12 -11.65 -5.65
C LYS A 140 -10.78 -10.50 -4.87
N LEU A 141 -10.05 -9.96 -3.91
CA LEU A 141 -10.49 -8.82 -3.11
C LEU A 141 -10.69 -7.58 -3.99
N THR A 142 -9.76 -7.32 -4.90
CA THR A 142 -9.87 -6.22 -5.88
C THR A 142 -11.10 -6.36 -6.76
N THR A 143 -11.35 -7.57 -7.27
CA THR A 143 -12.55 -7.85 -8.07
C THR A 143 -13.81 -7.59 -7.26
N PHE A 144 -13.89 -8.16 -6.07
CA PHE A 144 -15.05 -8.01 -5.16
C PHE A 144 -15.39 -6.55 -4.90
N TYR A 145 -14.42 -5.74 -4.47
CA TYR A 145 -14.68 -4.33 -4.18
C TYR A 145 -14.95 -3.50 -5.43
N THR A 146 -14.28 -3.81 -6.55
CA THR A 146 -14.53 -3.12 -7.80
C THR A 146 -15.98 -3.35 -8.27
N GLU A 147 -16.45 -4.60 -8.24
CA GLU A 147 -17.83 -4.94 -8.60
C GLU A 147 -18.85 -4.28 -7.65
N LEU A 148 -18.58 -4.30 -6.35
CA LEU A 148 -19.44 -3.73 -5.33
C LEU A 148 -19.65 -2.22 -5.53
N PHE A 149 -18.56 -1.48 -5.74
CA PHE A 149 -18.62 -0.02 -5.94
C PHE A 149 -19.07 0.40 -7.34
N LEU A 150 -19.03 -0.51 -8.31
CA LEU A 150 -19.59 -0.30 -9.66
C LEU A 150 -21.05 -0.73 -9.77
N ASP A 151 -21.69 -1.18 -8.70
CA ASP A 151 -23.10 -1.56 -8.71
C ASP A 151 -23.99 -0.37 -9.11
N PRO A 152 -24.82 -0.51 -10.18
CA PRO A 152 -25.59 0.60 -10.70
C PRO A 152 -26.71 1.07 -9.74
N LYS A 153 -27.22 0.18 -8.89
CA LYS A 153 -28.26 0.53 -7.91
C LYS A 153 -27.66 1.31 -6.75
N LEU A 154 -26.47 0.90 -6.27
CA LEU A 154 -25.73 1.64 -5.27
C LEU A 154 -25.38 3.03 -5.79
N PHE A 155 -24.83 3.14 -7.00
CA PHE A 155 -24.52 4.41 -7.63
C PHE A 155 -25.76 5.30 -7.79
N ALA A 156 -26.92 4.74 -8.17
CA ALA A 156 -28.18 5.49 -8.27
C ALA A 156 -28.60 6.11 -6.93
N ARG A 157 -28.41 5.39 -5.79
CA ARG A 157 -28.68 5.94 -4.45
C ARG A 157 -27.75 7.10 -4.11
N TYR A 158 -26.43 6.93 -4.33
CA TYR A 158 -25.47 8.01 -4.13
C TYR A 158 -25.78 9.24 -4.98
N LYS A 159 -26.14 9.03 -6.26
CA LYS A 159 -26.53 10.10 -7.17
C LYS A 159 -27.78 10.83 -6.70
N ALA A 160 -28.78 10.13 -6.21
CA ALA A 160 -30.02 10.74 -5.72
C ALA A 160 -29.77 11.65 -4.49
N VAL A 161 -28.90 11.24 -3.57
CA VAL A 161 -28.46 12.08 -2.45
C VAL A 161 -27.64 13.28 -2.94
N TYR A 162 -26.70 13.05 -3.87
CA TYR A 162 -25.89 14.11 -4.47
C TYR A 162 -26.74 15.18 -5.15
N ASP A 163 -27.73 14.80 -5.95
CA ASP A 163 -28.61 15.74 -6.68
C ASP A 163 -29.39 16.67 -5.72
N LYS A 164 -29.75 16.17 -4.54
CA LYS A 164 -30.53 16.92 -3.52
C LYS A 164 -29.64 17.56 -2.42
N ARG A 165 -28.32 17.41 -2.44
CA ARG A 165 -27.43 17.77 -1.33
C ARG A 165 -27.53 19.21 -0.83
N LEU A 166 -27.87 20.15 -1.72
CA LEU A 166 -28.01 21.58 -1.37
C LEU A 166 -29.38 21.97 -0.83
N THR A 167 -30.38 21.08 -0.95
CA THR A 167 -31.77 21.35 -0.58
C THR A 167 -32.32 20.43 0.51
N SER A 168 -31.56 19.41 0.91
CA SER A 168 -31.97 18.41 1.90
C SER A 168 -31.61 18.74 3.36
N GLY A 169 -31.17 19.97 3.65
CA GLY A 169 -30.86 20.41 5.01
C GLY A 169 -29.52 19.91 5.57
N LEU A 170 -28.67 19.36 4.72
CA LEU A 170 -27.33 18.88 5.13
C LEU A 170 -26.44 20.05 5.54
N ASN A 171 -25.59 19.81 6.55
CA ASN A 171 -24.54 20.77 6.90
C ASN A 171 -23.37 20.72 5.91
N ALA A 172 -22.44 21.68 5.98
CA ALA A 172 -21.31 21.80 5.05
C ALA A 172 -20.40 20.56 5.01
N GLN A 173 -20.23 19.87 6.14
CA GLN A 173 -19.41 18.64 6.21
C GLN A 173 -20.12 17.47 5.52
N GLN A 174 -21.41 17.31 5.77
CA GLN A 174 -22.23 16.29 5.10
C GLN A 174 -22.28 16.51 3.58
N ILE A 175 -22.50 17.77 3.15
CA ILE A 175 -22.44 18.12 1.71
C ILE A 175 -21.08 17.73 1.13
N ARG A 176 -19.99 18.03 1.82
CA ARG A 176 -18.65 17.68 1.35
C ARG A 176 -18.42 16.18 1.25
N ILE A 177 -18.94 15.38 2.21
CA ILE A 177 -18.89 13.91 2.15
C ILE A 177 -19.65 13.41 0.91
N VAL A 178 -20.87 13.88 0.70
CA VAL A 178 -21.70 13.50 -0.44
C VAL A 178 -21.01 13.82 -1.77
N GLU A 179 -20.44 15.02 -1.91
CA GLU A 179 -19.72 15.44 -3.12
C GLU A 179 -18.50 14.54 -3.37
N ARG A 180 -17.67 14.33 -2.35
CA ARG A 180 -16.48 13.50 -2.50
C ARG A 180 -16.81 12.05 -2.85
N SER A 181 -17.77 11.46 -2.17
CA SER A 181 -18.18 10.08 -2.43
C SER A 181 -18.73 9.90 -3.84
N TYR A 182 -19.55 10.85 -4.30
CA TYR A 182 -20.08 10.83 -5.66
C TYR A 182 -18.98 11.00 -6.71
N ASP A 183 -18.11 12.02 -6.54
CA ASP A 183 -16.98 12.28 -7.45
C ASP A 183 -16.02 11.10 -7.51
N GLU A 184 -15.78 10.42 -6.39
CA GLU A 184 -14.94 9.23 -6.30
C GLU A 184 -15.55 8.05 -7.07
N MET A 185 -16.85 7.77 -6.86
CA MET A 185 -17.54 6.73 -7.62
C MET A 185 -17.52 7.00 -9.13
N VAL A 186 -17.75 8.25 -9.56
CA VAL A 186 -17.68 8.65 -10.98
C VAL A 186 -16.27 8.47 -11.52
N ARG A 187 -15.25 8.94 -10.81
CA ARG A 187 -13.84 8.80 -11.20
C ARG A 187 -13.41 7.34 -11.28
N ASP A 188 -13.95 6.49 -10.42
CA ASP A 188 -13.64 5.07 -10.39
C ASP A 188 -14.52 4.24 -11.34
N GLY A 189 -15.37 4.91 -12.15
CA GLY A 189 -16.04 4.30 -13.29
C GLY A 189 -17.50 3.91 -13.04
N ALA A 190 -18.14 4.35 -11.96
CA ALA A 190 -19.52 3.98 -11.65
C ALA A 190 -20.54 4.39 -12.74
N ASN A 191 -20.22 5.41 -13.55
CA ASN A 191 -21.02 5.88 -14.68
C ASN A 191 -20.67 5.23 -16.04
N LEU A 192 -19.72 4.30 -16.07
CA LEU A 192 -19.37 3.56 -17.29
C LEU A 192 -20.51 2.65 -17.76
N SER A 193 -20.48 2.32 -19.05
CA SER A 193 -21.37 1.31 -19.63
C SER A 193 -21.10 -0.08 -19.02
N PRO A 194 -22.09 -1.00 -18.98
CA PRO A 194 -21.85 -2.33 -18.44
C PRO A 194 -20.66 -3.09 -19.08
N PRO A 195 -20.43 -3.05 -20.42
CA PRO A 195 -19.25 -3.64 -21.00
C PRO A 195 -17.94 -3.00 -20.53
N ASP A 196 -17.91 -1.68 -20.34
CA ASP A 196 -16.72 -0.97 -19.89
C ASP A 196 -16.44 -1.19 -18.39
N LYS A 197 -17.48 -1.34 -17.56
CA LYS A 197 -17.33 -1.79 -16.18
C LYS A 197 -16.68 -3.18 -16.10
N ALA A 198 -17.12 -4.12 -16.91
CA ALA A 198 -16.50 -5.45 -16.96
C ALA A 198 -15.03 -5.41 -17.40
N LYS A 199 -14.66 -4.53 -18.34
CA LYS A 199 -13.25 -4.29 -18.69
C LYS A 199 -12.48 -3.71 -17.54
N LEU A 200 -13.04 -2.75 -16.80
CA LEU A 200 -12.41 -2.11 -15.66
C LEU A 200 -12.12 -3.11 -14.53
N VAL A 201 -13.08 -3.98 -14.19
CA VAL A 201 -12.90 -5.07 -13.22
C VAL A 201 -11.70 -5.94 -13.62
N ASN A 202 -11.65 -6.38 -14.87
CA ASN A 202 -10.55 -7.21 -15.37
C ASN A 202 -9.19 -6.47 -15.35
N LEU A 203 -9.16 -5.18 -15.73
CA LEU A 203 -7.94 -4.37 -15.68
C LEU A 203 -7.43 -4.20 -14.24
N ASN A 204 -8.31 -3.93 -13.29
CA ASN A 204 -7.95 -3.78 -11.89
C ASN A 204 -7.40 -5.08 -11.31
N ALA A 205 -8.05 -6.22 -11.55
CA ALA A 205 -7.58 -7.53 -11.10
C ALA A 205 -6.20 -7.89 -11.68
N LYS A 206 -5.97 -7.62 -12.98
CA LYS A 206 -4.67 -7.85 -13.62
C LYS A 206 -3.59 -6.96 -13.05
N LEU A 207 -3.87 -5.68 -12.83
CA LEU A 207 -2.94 -4.73 -12.23
C LEU A 207 -2.53 -5.17 -10.83
N GLU A 208 -3.49 -5.63 -10.02
CA GLU A 208 -3.19 -6.11 -8.66
C GLU A 208 -2.31 -7.36 -8.67
N GLY A 209 -2.62 -8.33 -9.52
CA GLY A 209 -1.76 -9.51 -9.70
C GLY A 209 -0.34 -9.15 -10.14
N LEU A 210 -0.18 -8.14 -11.00
CA LEU A 210 1.14 -7.66 -11.43
C LEU A 210 1.87 -6.91 -10.32
N PHE A 211 1.18 -6.17 -9.44
CA PHE A 211 1.81 -5.53 -8.27
C PHE A 211 2.29 -6.55 -7.26
N SER A 212 1.51 -7.59 -7.00
CA SER A 212 1.92 -8.72 -6.16
C SER A 212 3.15 -9.41 -6.76
N THR A 213 3.13 -9.72 -8.06
CA THR A 213 4.27 -10.29 -8.79
C THR A 213 5.52 -9.41 -8.69
N PHE A 214 5.39 -8.10 -8.90
CA PHE A 214 6.50 -7.16 -8.76
C PHE A 214 7.09 -7.18 -7.35
N SER A 215 6.25 -7.16 -6.34
CA SER A 215 6.68 -7.19 -4.93
C SER A 215 7.39 -8.50 -4.59
N SER A 216 6.85 -9.64 -5.02
CA SER A 216 7.45 -10.97 -4.77
C SER A 216 8.82 -11.12 -5.43
N LYS A 217 8.99 -10.62 -6.66
CA LYS A 217 10.28 -10.62 -7.35
C LYS A 217 11.33 -9.78 -6.62
N LEU A 218 10.99 -8.57 -6.17
CA LEU A 218 11.90 -7.75 -5.37
C LEU A 218 12.25 -8.40 -4.05
N LEU A 219 11.28 -9.02 -3.36
CA LEU A 219 11.54 -9.78 -2.13
C LEU A 219 12.43 -11.01 -2.40
N GLY A 220 12.29 -11.65 -3.57
CA GLY A 220 13.20 -12.71 -4.00
C GLY A 220 14.64 -12.26 -4.00
N ASP A 221 14.94 -11.10 -4.58
CA ASP A 221 16.29 -10.53 -4.57
C ASP A 221 16.75 -10.08 -3.18
N GLU A 222 15.84 -9.58 -2.33
CA GLU A 222 16.15 -9.22 -0.94
C GLU A 222 16.49 -10.44 -0.06
N LYS A 223 16.06 -11.66 -0.44
CA LYS A 223 16.40 -12.91 0.24
C LYS A 223 17.82 -13.40 -0.09
N LEU A 224 18.47 -12.86 -1.12
CA LEU A 224 19.81 -13.24 -1.53
C LEU A 224 20.88 -12.68 -0.58
N TYR A 225 22.05 -13.34 -0.59
CA TYR A 225 23.18 -12.98 0.25
C TYR A 225 24.47 -12.80 -0.56
N THR A 226 25.25 -11.80 -0.20
CA THR A 226 26.67 -11.73 -0.57
C THR A 226 27.48 -12.40 0.53
N PHE A 227 28.08 -13.56 0.23
CA PHE A 227 28.96 -14.26 1.17
C PHE A 227 30.38 -13.72 1.07
N VAL A 228 31.00 -13.53 2.24
CA VAL A 228 32.42 -13.17 2.43
C VAL A 228 33.12 -14.34 3.11
N ILE A 229 34.25 -14.73 2.59
CA ILE A 229 35.00 -15.89 3.05
C ILE A 229 36.22 -15.46 3.88
N ASN A 230 36.82 -14.32 3.52
CA ASN A 230 38.01 -13.81 4.18
C ASN A 230 37.61 -12.64 5.12
N GLN A 231 37.87 -12.83 6.42
CA GLN A 231 37.56 -11.82 7.43
C GLN A 231 38.22 -10.45 7.17
N ALA A 232 39.38 -10.42 6.56
CA ALA A 232 40.08 -9.18 6.23
C ALA A 232 39.28 -8.27 5.23
N GLU A 233 38.35 -8.85 4.46
CA GLU A 233 37.49 -8.06 3.58
C GLU A 233 36.45 -7.21 4.35
N LEU A 234 36.21 -7.55 5.63
CA LEU A 234 35.25 -6.88 6.51
C LEU A 234 35.89 -5.74 7.34
N ASP A 235 37.16 -5.45 7.08
CA ASP A 235 37.89 -4.41 7.77
C ASP A 235 37.13 -3.04 7.66
N GLY A 236 37.11 -2.29 8.77
CA GLY A 236 36.37 -1.05 8.89
C GLY A 236 34.91 -1.21 9.36
N LEU A 237 34.35 -2.44 9.37
CA LEU A 237 33.01 -2.68 9.89
C LEU A 237 33.00 -2.77 11.41
N PRO A 238 31.92 -2.25 12.09
CA PRO A 238 31.77 -2.41 13.54
C PRO A 238 31.73 -3.90 13.96
N THR A 239 32.42 -4.23 15.05
CA THR A 239 32.56 -5.64 15.50
C THR A 239 31.23 -6.32 15.76
N GLY A 240 30.24 -5.63 16.36
CA GLY A 240 28.91 -6.19 16.57
C GLY A 240 28.16 -6.47 15.26
N PHE A 241 28.40 -5.65 14.23
CA PHE A 241 27.83 -5.91 12.90
C PHE A 241 28.51 -7.12 12.24
N VAL A 242 29.83 -7.25 12.33
CA VAL A 242 30.57 -8.43 11.83
C VAL A 242 30.07 -9.72 12.49
N ALA A 243 29.79 -9.69 13.81
CA ALA A 243 29.20 -10.82 14.52
C ALA A 243 27.83 -11.20 13.94
N SER A 244 26.94 -10.23 13.72
CA SER A 244 25.62 -10.48 13.14
C SER A 244 25.67 -11.04 11.70
N LEU A 245 26.71 -10.70 10.93
CA LEU A 245 26.93 -11.29 9.60
C LEU A 245 27.40 -12.76 9.70
N ALA A 246 28.16 -13.11 10.74
CA ALA A 246 28.57 -14.50 11.00
C ALA A 246 27.35 -15.35 11.41
N ASP A 247 26.50 -14.84 12.32
CA ASP A 247 25.24 -15.49 12.72
C ASP A 247 24.32 -15.71 11.51
N ALA A 248 24.24 -14.71 10.64
CA ALA A 248 23.46 -14.82 9.40
C ALA A 248 24.01 -15.89 8.45
N ALA A 249 25.33 -16.04 8.35
CA ALA A 249 25.97 -17.08 7.53
C ALA A 249 25.75 -18.47 8.14
N GLU A 250 25.85 -18.60 9.45
CA GLU A 250 25.57 -19.86 10.16
C GLU A 250 24.12 -20.30 9.93
N ALA A 251 23.15 -19.40 10.02
CA ALA A 251 21.74 -19.66 9.70
C ALA A 251 21.52 -20.14 8.26
N GLN A 252 22.45 -19.83 7.34
CA GLN A 252 22.46 -20.33 5.96
C GLN A 252 23.36 -21.58 5.76
N GLY A 253 23.81 -22.21 6.86
CA GLY A 253 24.68 -23.38 6.80
C GLY A 253 26.10 -23.08 6.31
N LYS A 254 26.57 -21.83 6.42
CA LYS A 254 27.88 -21.35 5.96
C LYS A 254 28.78 -20.94 7.14
N THR A 255 28.98 -21.85 8.09
CA THR A 255 29.84 -21.63 9.27
C THR A 255 31.24 -21.17 8.86
N GLY A 256 31.80 -20.19 9.54
CA GLY A 256 33.12 -19.62 9.23
C GLY A 256 33.15 -18.61 8.09
N GLN A 257 31.96 -18.22 7.58
CA GLN A 257 31.79 -17.16 6.60
C GLN A 257 30.94 -16.02 7.20
N TRP A 258 30.72 -14.97 6.42
CA TRP A 258 29.84 -13.82 6.75
C TRP A 258 28.86 -13.61 5.63
N ALA A 259 27.59 -13.40 5.97
CA ALA A 259 26.51 -13.25 5.00
C ALA A 259 25.91 -11.84 5.08
N ILE A 260 26.07 -11.06 4.02
CA ILE A 260 25.46 -9.74 3.85
C ILE A 260 24.16 -9.91 3.08
N LYS A 261 23.03 -9.78 3.77
CA LYS A 261 21.72 -9.90 3.13
C LYS A 261 21.48 -8.72 2.19
N ASN A 262 20.81 -8.95 1.05
CA ASN A 262 20.57 -7.91 0.04
C ASN A 262 19.45 -6.93 0.44
N THR A 263 19.49 -6.44 1.68
CA THR A 263 18.56 -5.45 2.25
C THR A 263 19.31 -4.15 2.57
N ARG A 264 18.59 -3.05 2.66
CA ARG A 264 19.17 -1.74 3.01
C ARG A 264 19.93 -1.77 4.33
N SER A 265 19.37 -2.42 5.35
CA SER A 265 19.96 -2.50 6.70
C SER A 265 21.30 -3.24 6.72
N SER A 266 21.51 -4.20 5.81
CA SER A 266 22.78 -4.93 5.70
C SER A 266 23.75 -4.28 4.69
N ALA A 267 23.27 -3.80 3.56
CA ALA A 267 24.10 -3.19 2.54
C ALA A 267 24.67 -1.82 2.97
N GLN A 268 23.85 -0.95 3.55
CA GLN A 268 24.27 0.41 3.89
C GLN A 268 25.47 0.48 4.86
N PRO A 269 25.54 -0.28 5.97
CA PRO A 269 26.72 -0.27 6.84
C PRO A 269 27.99 -0.71 6.12
N VAL A 270 27.92 -1.69 5.20
CA VAL A 270 29.06 -2.12 4.38
C VAL A 270 29.54 -0.99 3.47
N LEU A 271 28.60 -0.34 2.76
CA LEU A 271 28.92 0.77 1.83
C LEU A 271 29.54 1.97 2.55
N GLN A 272 29.15 2.22 3.80
CA GLN A 272 29.63 3.36 4.59
C GLN A 272 30.98 3.09 5.29
N ASN A 273 31.22 1.87 5.76
CA ASN A 273 32.30 1.61 6.72
C ASN A 273 33.38 0.64 6.20
N ALA A 274 33.05 -0.31 5.30
CA ALA A 274 34.05 -1.27 4.83
C ALA A 274 35.20 -0.55 4.10
N THR A 275 36.45 -0.86 4.45
CA THR A 275 37.63 -0.32 3.76
C THR A 275 37.85 -1.00 2.40
N ASN A 276 37.43 -2.27 2.26
CA ASN A 276 37.53 -3.02 1.01
C ASN A 276 36.60 -2.49 -0.08
N ARG A 277 37.19 -1.80 -1.09
CA ARG A 277 36.44 -1.20 -2.20
C ARG A 277 35.70 -2.24 -3.06
N ALA A 278 36.33 -3.40 -3.30
CA ALA A 278 35.74 -4.46 -4.11
C ALA A 278 34.50 -5.06 -3.43
N LEU A 279 34.52 -5.23 -2.09
CA LEU A 279 33.36 -5.65 -1.34
C LEU A 279 32.23 -4.61 -1.41
N ARG A 280 32.55 -3.31 -1.25
CA ARG A 280 31.55 -2.24 -1.42
C ARG A 280 30.90 -2.28 -2.79
N GLU A 281 31.70 -2.43 -3.87
CA GLU A 281 31.18 -2.52 -5.23
C GLU A 281 30.26 -3.73 -5.41
N LYS A 282 30.67 -4.91 -4.93
CA LYS A 282 29.88 -6.14 -5.02
C LYS A 282 28.52 -5.99 -4.32
N VAL A 283 28.52 -5.45 -3.10
CA VAL A 283 27.30 -5.21 -2.32
C VAL A 283 26.43 -4.13 -2.98
N TRP A 284 27.03 -3.05 -3.47
CA TRP A 284 26.32 -1.99 -4.17
C TRP A 284 25.64 -2.52 -5.43
N ARG A 285 26.34 -3.29 -6.28
CA ARG A 285 25.75 -3.88 -7.49
C ARG A 285 24.59 -4.80 -7.15
N ALA A 286 24.73 -5.69 -6.18
CA ALA A 286 23.66 -6.57 -5.75
C ALA A 286 22.43 -5.76 -5.25
N PHE A 287 22.66 -4.66 -4.54
CA PHE A 287 21.59 -3.85 -3.97
C PHE A 287 20.86 -2.99 -5.01
N VAL A 288 21.57 -2.35 -5.94
CA VAL A 288 20.96 -1.45 -6.93
C VAL A 288 20.31 -2.19 -8.08
N ASN A 289 20.79 -3.41 -8.40
CA ASN A 289 20.24 -4.22 -9.49
C ASN A 289 19.07 -5.12 -9.07
N ARG A 290 18.52 -4.95 -7.86
CA ARG A 290 17.34 -5.73 -7.45
C ARG A 290 16.19 -5.54 -8.44
N GLY A 291 15.67 -6.66 -8.96
CA GLY A 291 14.63 -6.70 -9.96
C GLY A 291 15.11 -6.36 -11.39
N ASP A 292 16.41 -6.28 -11.65
CA ASP A 292 17.01 -5.96 -12.95
C ASP A 292 18.30 -6.78 -13.20
N ASN A 293 18.22 -8.10 -12.96
CA ASN A 293 19.35 -9.02 -13.09
C ASN A 293 19.20 -9.96 -14.32
N GLY A 294 18.13 -9.87 -15.09
CA GLY A 294 17.85 -10.76 -16.22
C GLY A 294 17.57 -12.21 -15.81
N ASP A 295 17.17 -12.44 -14.56
CA ASP A 295 16.85 -13.74 -13.97
C ASP A 295 15.36 -13.90 -13.67
N ALA A 296 14.97 -14.89 -12.86
CA ALA A 296 13.58 -15.14 -12.48
C ALA A 296 12.96 -13.98 -11.70
N ASN A 297 13.79 -13.16 -11.02
CA ASN A 297 13.35 -11.99 -10.25
C ASN A 297 13.35 -10.70 -11.07
N ASP A 298 13.69 -10.74 -12.37
CA ASP A 298 13.65 -9.55 -13.23
C ASP A 298 12.24 -8.98 -13.34
N THR A 299 12.10 -7.67 -13.11
CA THR A 299 10.81 -6.96 -13.06
C THR A 299 10.50 -6.16 -14.32
N ASN A 300 11.42 -6.06 -15.29
CA ASN A 300 11.30 -5.17 -16.45
C ASN A 300 10.02 -5.43 -17.27
N ALA A 301 9.75 -6.70 -17.59
CA ALA A 301 8.53 -7.07 -18.31
C ALA A 301 7.26 -6.78 -17.48
N THR A 302 7.30 -7.02 -16.16
CA THR A 302 6.20 -6.72 -15.24
C THR A 302 5.91 -5.22 -15.19
N ILE A 303 6.95 -4.38 -15.12
CA ILE A 303 6.82 -2.91 -15.15
C ILE A 303 6.20 -2.44 -16.47
N ALA A 304 6.67 -2.97 -17.61
CA ALA A 304 6.16 -2.59 -18.92
C ALA A 304 4.64 -2.90 -19.02
N GLU A 305 4.20 -4.08 -18.58
CA GLU A 305 2.78 -4.44 -18.61
C GLU A 305 1.95 -3.59 -17.61
N ILE A 306 2.47 -3.31 -16.41
CA ILE A 306 1.81 -2.39 -15.45
C ILE A 306 1.60 -1.01 -16.09
N LEU A 307 2.60 -0.45 -16.76
CA LEU A 307 2.49 0.87 -17.39
C LEU A 307 1.46 0.87 -18.50
N LYS A 308 1.45 -0.16 -19.34
CA LYS A 308 0.46 -0.34 -20.39
C LYS A 308 -0.97 -0.41 -19.83
N LEU A 309 -1.22 -1.28 -18.87
CA LEU A 309 -2.55 -1.43 -18.26
C LEU A 309 -3.00 -0.18 -17.48
N ARG A 310 -2.07 0.55 -16.87
CA ARG A 310 -2.38 1.85 -16.26
C ARG A 310 -2.85 2.87 -17.28
N GLN A 311 -2.25 2.91 -18.46
CA GLN A 311 -2.68 3.78 -19.54
C GLN A 311 -4.04 3.35 -20.11
N GLU A 312 -4.26 2.06 -20.32
CA GLU A 312 -5.56 1.52 -20.76
C GLU A 312 -6.68 1.87 -19.77
N ARG A 313 -6.42 1.71 -18.47
CA ARG A 313 -7.36 2.09 -17.40
C ARG A 313 -7.66 3.58 -17.40
N ALA A 314 -6.64 4.44 -17.50
CA ALA A 314 -6.84 5.88 -17.54
C ALA A 314 -7.71 6.30 -18.73
N ALA A 315 -7.43 5.76 -19.91
CA ALA A 315 -8.21 6.03 -21.10
C ALA A 315 -9.68 5.54 -20.97
N LEU A 316 -9.88 4.34 -20.41
CA LEU A 316 -11.23 3.81 -20.13
C LEU A 316 -12.05 4.72 -19.19
N LEU A 317 -11.38 5.34 -18.21
CA LEU A 317 -11.96 6.27 -17.24
C LEU A 317 -12.06 7.72 -17.77
N GLY A 318 -11.67 7.98 -19.03
CA GLY A 318 -11.75 9.29 -19.66
C GLY A 318 -10.60 10.24 -19.34
N PHE A 319 -9.48 9.75 -18.80
CA PHE A 319 -8.30 10.56 -18.49
C PHE A 319 -7.22 10.41 -19.57
N PRO A 320 -6.54 11.51 -19.95
CA PRO A 320 -5.47 11.46 -20.95
C PRO A 320 -4.29 10.55 -20.54
N THR A 321 -3.92 10.59 -19.27
CA THR A 321 -2.82 9.78 -18.74
C THR A 321 -3.16 9.23 -17.35
N HIS A 322 -2.37 8.23 -16.90
CA HIS A 322 -2.45 7.74 -15.53
C HIS A 322 -2.13 8.82 -14.50
N ALA A 323 -1.26 9.78 -14.82
CA ALA A 323 -0.94 10.90 -13.95
C ALA A 323 -2.16 11.82 -13.77
N ASP A 324 -2.88 12.15 -14.85
CA ASP A 324 -4.12 12.93 -14.79
C ASP A 324 -5.16 12.25 -13.89
N TYR A 325 -5.39 10.94 -14.10
CA TYR A 325 -6.28 10.15 -13.25
C TYR A 325 -5.89 10.19 -11.77
N ARG A 326 -4.60 9.98 -11.47
CA ARG A 326 -4.13 9.93 -10.08
C ARG A 326 -4.11 11.29 -9.38
N MET A 327 -3.92 12.37 -10.14
CA MET A 327 -3.79 13.70 -9.57
C MET A 327 -5.12 14.47 -9.48
N ALA A 328 -6.16 14.04 -10.17
CA ALA A 328 -7.46 14.72 -10.18
C ALA A 328 -8.02 15.06 -8.79
N ASP A 329 -7.78 14.19 -7.80
CA ASP A 329 -8.20 14.37 -6.40
C ASP A 329 -7.00 14.55 -5.44
N THR A 330 -5.96 15.24 -5.85
CA THR A 330 -4.83 15.60 -5.00
C THR A 330 -4.71 17.12 -4.89
N MET A 331 -3.82 17.62 -4.03
CA MET A 331 -3.55 19.06 -3.93
C MET A 331 -3.05 19.65 -5.25
N ALA A 332 -2.27 18.89 -6.03
CA ALA A 332 -1.74 19.33 -7.32
C ALA A 332 -2.81 19.47 -8.40
N LYS A 333 -3.89 18.69 -8.35
CA LYS A 333 -5.00 18.62 -9.31
C LYS A 333 -4.58 18.19 -10.72
N THR A 334 -3.43 18.63 -11.21
CA THR A 334 -2.93 18.34 -12.57
C THR A 334 -1.45 17.97 -12.54
N PRO A 335 -0.99 17.15 -13.52
CA PRO A 335 0.45 16.89 -13.69
C PRO A 335 1.26 18.16 -13.91
N ALA A 336 0.72 19.15 -14.59
CA ALA A 336 1.39 20.44 -14.84
C ALA A 336 1.71 21.17 -13.52
N HIS A 337 0.76 21.29 -12.60
CA HIS A 337 1.00 21.93 -11.30
C HIS A 337 2.05 21.17 -10.46
N ALA A 338 2.04 19.84 -10.52
CA ALA A 338 3.07 19.04 -9.85
C ALA A 338 4.46 19.29 -10.46
N MET A 339 4.54 19.31 -11.79
CA MET A 339 5.80 19.61 -12.51
C MET A 339 6.28 21.02 -12.23
N ASP A 340 5.41 22.01 -12.20
CA ASP A 340 5.77 23.40 -11.88
C ASP A 340 6.46 23.51 -10.51
N LEU A 341 5.93 22.81 -9.50
CA LEU A 341 6.56 22.78 -8.18
C LEU A 341 7.94 22.10 -8.23
N MET A 342 8.02 20.95 -8.90
CA MET A 342 9.27 20.20 -9.02
C MET A 342 10.34 21.04 -9.76
N MET A 343 9.96 21.70 -10.85
CA MET A 343 10.88 22.50 -11.64
C MET A 343 11.35 23.80 -10.97
N LYS A 344 10.62 24.29 -9.97
CA LYS A 344 11.12 25.39 -9.10
C LYS A 344 12.29 24.97 -8.21
N VAL A 345 12.32 23.70 -7.80
CA VAL A 345 13.35 23.15 -6.90
C VAL A 345 14.50 22.48 -7.67
N TRP A 346 14.18 21.79 -8.76
CA TRP A 346 15.10 20.93 -9.49
C TRP A 346 16.42 21.57 -9.93
N PRO A 347 16.42 22.78 -10.56
CA PRO A 347 17.67 23.39 -11.00
C PRO A 347 18.65 23.67 -9.86
N ALA A 348 18.14 24.16 -8.71
CA ALA A 348 18.97 24.43 -7.54
C ALA A 348 19.50 23.13 -6.92
N ALA A 349 18.68 22.08 -6.85
CA ALA A 349 19.09 20.77 -6.36
C ALA A 349 20.17 20.14 -7.24
N VAL A 350 20.05 20.23 -8.57
CA VAL A 350 21.05 19.73 -9.52
C VAL A 350 22.36 20.53 -9.43
N ALA A 351 22.28 21.87 -9.27
CA ALA A 351 23.46 22.70 -9.09
C ALA A 351 24.21 22.28 -7.82
N ARG A 352 23.51 22.11 -6.70
CA ARG A 352 24.12 21.67 -5.43
C ARG A 352 24.72 20.25 -5.54
N ALA A 353 24.03 19.32 -6.17
CA ALA A 353 24.56 17.97 -6.38
C ALA A 353 25.85 17.97 -7.20
N LYS A 354 25.98 18.85 -8.21
CA LYS A 354 27.22 19.00 -8.97
C LYS A 354 28.38 19.53 -8.13
N GLU A 355 28.13 20.47 -7.23
CA GLU A 355 29.14 20.95 -6.28
C GLU A 355 29.61 19.81 -5.37
N GLU A 356 28.67 19.04 -4.80
CA GLU A 356 28.99 17.89 -3.94
C GLU A 356 29.79 16.79 -4.69
N VAL A 357 29.47 16.54 -5.96
CA VAL A 357 30.23 15.61 -6.80
C VAL A 357 31.66 16.14 -7.04
N ALA A 358 31.83 17.45 -7.27
CA ALA A 358 33.15 18.05 -7.44
C ALA A 358 33.98 17.96 -6.16
N ASP A 359 33.39 18.18 -4.99
CA ASP A 359 34.04 18.03 -3.68
C ASP A 359 34.49 16.56 -3.46
N MET A 360 33.63 15.60 -3.74
CA MET A 360 33.97 14.18 -3.67
C MET A 360 35.09 13.78 -4.65
N GLN A 361 35.06 14.33 -5.87
CA GLN A 361 36.11 14.07 -6.87
C GLN A 361 37.46 14.60 -6.41
N ALA A 362 37.49 15.79 -5.80
CA ALA A 362 38.74 16.36 -5.26
C ALA A 362 39.36 15.46 -4.16
N ILE A 363 38.52 14.86 -3.30
CA ILE A 363 38.97 13.91 -2.28
C ILE A 363 39.52 12.63 -2.95
N ALA A 364 38.81 12.07 -3.92
CA ALA A 364 39.22 10.87 -4.64
C ALA A 364 40.54 11.08 -5.38
N ASP A 365 40.74 12.26 -6.00
CA ASP A 365 41.97 12.60 -6.69
C ASP A 365 43.16 12.75 -5.72
N ALA A 366 42.93 13.28 -4.52
CA ALA A 366 43.94 13.39 -3.48
C ALA A 366 44.32 12.00 -2.93
N GLU A 367 43.36 11.12 -2.69
CA GLU A 367 43.60 9.74 -2.28
C GLU A 367 44.39 8.94 -3.34
N ALA A 368 43.99 9.06 -4.60
CA ALA A 368 44.73 8.41 -5.71
C ALA A 368 46.19 8.87 -5.82
N LYS A 369 46.43 10.19 -5.63
CA LYS A 369 47.82 10.73 -5.59
C LYS A 369 48.63 10.19 -4.40
N ALA A 370 47.97 9.90 -3.30
CA ALA A 370 48.57 9.31 -2.09
C ALA A 370 48.75 7.78 -2.18
N GLY A 371 48.38 7.15 -3.29
CA GLY A 371 48.46 5.71 -3.49
C GLY A 371 47.45 4.90 -2.69
N LYS A 372 46.33 5.50 -2.36
CA LYS A 372 45.22 4.89 -1.60
C LYS A 372 44.09 4.42 -2.54
#